data_e2c8c69c7ba088024c2ecfdcdd916e5f
#
_entry.id   e2c8c69c7ba088024c2ecfdcdd916e5f
#
_cell.length_a   1.000
_cell.length_b   1.000
_cell.length_c   1.000
_cell.angle_alpha   90.00
_cell.angle_beta   90.00
_cell.angle_gamma   90.00
#
_symmetry.space_group_name_H-M   'P 1'
#
loop_
_entity.id
_entity.type
_entity.pdbx_description
1 polymer ?
#
loop_
_entity_poly.entity_id
_entity_poly.type
_entity_poly.pdbx_seq_one_letter_code
_entity_poly.pdbx_strand_id
1 'polypeptide(L)'
;CFWHGCPDCIKNMQDIHPVRKVSYESLLSDTLEREARLKDAGFVVETIWECQWEKMKKEENVCQEVKTIHIKTRLHPRKGFQGGRTETRLLKYDIKTSKYGKGLAYDDICSLYPTVNCKDFYPVGHPRIITSNFEHFSKYFGLIQCKVAPPKNLTNGVLPLHVNGKLMFPLCRTCAENQQIEVCRHSQEERSLYGIWVSEELKQAEENGYKVLQIFCVHHFERKSKDLFANYIKTFFKHKLLASERPPEETDEELDKFIEEVKKFEGIDLQKEDFKFNPGLRSVC
;
A
#
# COMPACT_ATOMS: atom_id res chain seq x y z
N CYS A 1 -30.42 -8.54 13.46
CA CYS A 1 -31.57 -8.95 14.27
C CYS A 1 -31.19 -9.87 15.41
N PHE A 2 -30.55 -11.00 15.13
CA PHE A 2 -30.18 -12.01 16.14
C PHE A 2 -29.29 -11.43 17.28
N TRP A 3 -28.22 -10.70 16.94
CA TRP A 3 -27.24 -10.20 17.90
C TRP A 3 -27.66 -8.96 18.71
N HIS A 4 -28.71 -8.26 18.29
CA HIS A 4 -29.06 -6.94 18.83
C HIS A 4 -30.53 -6.86 19.33
N GLY A 5 -31.23 -8.01 19.44
CA GLY A 5 -32.56 -8.05 20.00
C GLY A 5 -33.62 -7.31 19.17
N CYS A 6 -33.66 -7.49 17.84
CA CYS A 6 -34.66 -6.83 17.01
C CYS A 6 -36.09 -7.20 17.41
N PRO A 7 -36.96 -6.22 17.77
CA PRO A 7 -38.32 -6.51 18.27
C PRO A 7 -39.22 -7.13 17.18
N ASP A 8 -38.97 -6.84 15.91
CA ASP A 8 -39.77 -7.40 14.81
C ASP A 8 -39.47 -8.91 14.54
N CYS A 9 -38.27 -9.36 14.91
CA CYS A 9 -37.82 -10.73 14.62
C CYS A 9 -37.90 -11.65 15.83
N ILE A 10 -37.79 -11.12 17.02
CA ILE A 10 -37.79 -11.88 18.27
C ILE A 10 -39.19 -11.80 18.88
N LYS A 11 -39.87 -12.93 18.92
CA LYS A 11 -41.26 -13.01 19.43
C LYS A 11 -41.35 -12.85 20.95
N ASN A 12 -40.37 -13.38 21.67
CA ASN A 12 -40.31 -13.28 23.11
C ASN A 12 -38.98 -12.68 23.54
N MET A 13 -38.99 -11.43 23.99
CA MET A 13 -37.81 -10.66 24.37
C MET A 13 -37.14 -11.18 25.64
N GLN A 14 -37.83 -12.00 26.43
CA GLN A 14 -37.29 -12.63 27.64
C GLN A 14 -36.48 -13.88 27.36
N ASP A 15 -36.52 -14.42 26.13
CA ASP A 15 -35.73 -15.57 25.76
C ASP A 15 -34.24 -15.25 25.87
N ILE A 16 -33.49 -16.28 26.30
CA ILE A 16 -32.04 -16.16 26.48
C ILE A 16 -31.33 -16.38 25.16
N HIS A 17 -30.51 -15.41 24.75
CA HIS A 17 -29.67 -15.53 23.57
C HIS A 17 -28.67 -16.71 23.73
N PRO A 18 -28.64 -17.67 22.81
CA PRO A 18 -27.93 -18.95 22.99
C PRO A 18 -26.40 -18.77 23.15
N VAL A 19 -25.83 -17.74 22.56
CA VAL A 19 -24.39 -17.47 22.60
C VAL A 19 -24.04 -16.47 23.70
N ARG A 20 -24.76 -15.34 23.79
CA ARG A 20 -24.49 -14.23 24.72
C ARG A 20 -24.94 -14.54 26.14
N LYS A 21 -25.85 -15.50 26.34
CA LYS A 21 -26.41 -15.91 27.64
C LYS A 21 -27.12 -14.79 28.43
N VAL A 22 -27.64 -13.79 27.71
CA VAL A 22 -28.48 -12.69 28.24
C VAL A 22 -29.82 -12.68 27.49
N SER A 23 -30.84 -11.97 28.04
CA SER A 23 -32.12 -11.86 27.35
C SER A 23 -32.01 -11.00 26.08
N TYR A 24 -32.89 -11.23 25.13
CA TYR A 24 -32.93 -10.36 23.94
C TYR A 24 -33.36 -8.93 24.28
N GLU A 25 -34.12 -8.74 25.36
CA GLU A 25 -34.45 -7.40 25.89
C GLU A 25 -33.20 -6.63 26.34
N SER A 26 -32.27 -7.31 27.02
CA SER A 26 -30.98 -6.72 27.40
C SER A 26 -30.18 -6.32 26.19
N LEU A 27 -30.11 -7.16 25.15
CA LEU A 27 -29.41 -6.85 23.89
C LEU A 27 -30.02 -5.66 23.15
N LEU A 28 -31.36 -5.52 23.18
CA LEU A 28 -32.04 -4.36 22.63
C LEU A 28 -31.69 -3.10 23.41
N SER A 29 -31.74 -3.18 24.75
CA SER A 29 -31.39 -2.06 25.64
C SER A 29 -29.99 -1.56 25.39
N ASP A 30 -28.99 -2.47 25.30
CA ASP A 30 -27.61 -2.15 24.99
C ASP A 30 -27.46 -1.46 23.62
N THR A 31 -28.25 -1.89 22.64
CA THR A 31 -28.25 -1.32 21.29
C THR A 31 -28.78 0.12 21.31
N LEU A 32 -29.91 0.35 21.97
CA LEU A 32 -30.53 1.67 22.09
C LEU A 32 -29.68 2.62 22.91
N GLU A 33 -29.06 2.15 23.98
CA GLU A 33 -28.14 2.95 24.79
C GLU A 33 -26.91 3.39 23.99
N ARG A 34 -26.34 2.49 23.17
CA ARG A 34 -25.24 2.83 22.28
C ARG A 34 -25.65 3.89 21.26
N GLU A 35 -26.85 3.76 20.68
CA GLU A 35 -27.39 4.72 19.73
C GLU A 35 -27.59 6.09 20.40
N ALA A 36 -28.16 6.14 21.61
CA ALA A 36 -28.33 7.36 22.38
C ALA A 36 -26.97 8.04 22.66
N ARG A 37 -25.98 7.30 23.14
CA ARG A 37 -24.62 7.83 23.39
C ARG A 37 -23.98 8.44 22.15
N LEU A 38 -24.18 7.84 20.98
CA LEU A 38 -23.64 8.37 19.72
C LEU A 38 -24.35 9.68 19.32
N LYS A 39 -25.67 9.74 19.50
CA LYS A 39 -26.47 10.96 19.24
C LYS A 39 -26.07 12.08 20.18
N ASP A 40 -25.91 11.78 21.48
CA ASP A 40 -25.48 12.75 22.50
C ASP A 40 -24.04 13.27 22.21
N ALA A 41 -23.22 12.46 21.60
CA ALA A 41 -21.89 12.88 21.14
C ALA A 41 -21.91 13.71 19.84
N GLY A 42 -23.10 14.05 19.30
CA GLY A 42 -23.26 14.89 18.12
C GLY A 42 -23.19 14.15 16.78
N PHE A 43 -23.22 12.82 16.76
CA PHE A 43 -23.26 12.05 15.52
C PHE A 43 -24.70 11.94 14.98
N VAL A 44 -24.84 12.02 13.67
CA VAL A 44 -26.09 11.63 12.99
C VAL A 44 -26.09 10.11 12.88
N VAL A 45 -27.03 9.46 13.55
CA VAL A 45 -27.12 7.99 13.59
C VAL A 45 -28.38 7.55 12.85
N GLU A 46 -28.18 6.78 11.78
CA GLU A 46 -29.22 6.08 11.05
C GLU A 46 -29.13 4.58 11.36
N THR A 47 -30.22 4.01 11.87
CA THR A 47 -30.27 2.60 12.25
C THR A 47 -31.19 1.85 11.31
N ILE A 48 -30.69 0.75 10.73
CA ILE A 48 -31.47 -0.16 9.93
C ILE A 48 -31.30 -1.59 10.45
N TRP A 49 -32.41 -2.28 10.66
CA TRP A 49 -32.40 -3.67 11.07
C TRP A 49 -32.16 -4.60 9.85
N GLU A 50 -31.48 -5.71 10.08
CA GLU A 50 -31.22 -6.71 9.05
C GLU A 50 -32.51 -7.17 8.33
N CYS A 51 -33.59 -7.37 9.08
CA CYS A 51 -34.89 -7.75 8.50
C CYS A 51 -35.49 -6.64 7.61
N GLN A 52 -35.29 -5.38 7.99
CA GLN A 52 -35.73 -4.24 7.16
C GLN A 52 -34.84 -4.14 5.92
N TRP A 53 -33.55 -4.29 6.07
CA TRP A 53 -32.60 -4.32 4.95
C TRP A 53 -32.91 -5.47 3.97
N GLU A 54 -33.22 -6.68 4.47
CA GLU A 54 -33.61 -7.80 3.62
C GLU A 54 -34.91 -7.57 2.84
N LYS A 55 -35.85 -6.80 3.41
CA LYS A 55 -37.04 -6.35 2.68
C LYS A 55 -36.70 -5.31 1.61
N MET A 56 -35.92 -4.29 1.99
CA MET A 56 -35.50 -3.22 1.06
C MET A 56 -34.70 -3.76 -0.14
N LYS A 57 -33.82 -4.74 0.07
CA LYS A 57 -33.08 -5.37 -1.02
C LYS A 57 -33.96 -6.06 -2.09
N LYS A 58 -35.21 -6.38 -1.75
CA LYS A 58 -36.17 -6.99 -2.70
C LYS A 58 -36.87 -5.94 -3.55
N GLU A 59 -36.79 -4.67 -3.18
CA GLU A 59 -37.34 -3.57 -3.98
C GLU A 59 -36.44 -3.35 -5.21
N GLU A 60 -37.06 -3.19 -6.38
CA GLU A 60 -36.35 -3.16 -7.67
C GLU A 60 -35.31 -2.04 -7.76
N ASN A 61 -35.62 -0.86 -7.22
CA ASN A 61 -34.71 0.30 -7.21
C ASN A 61 -33.47 0.05 -6.35
N VAL A 62 -33.65 -0.47 -5.14
CA VAL A 62 -32.53 -0.80 -4.23
C VAL A 62 -31.70 -1.93 -4.78
N CYS A 63 -32.31 -2.93 -5.42
CA CYS A 63 -31.59 -4.02 -6.06
C CYS A 63 -30.69 -3.55 -7.21
N GLN A 64 -31.12 -2.55 -7.98
CA GLN A 64 -30.30 -1.94 -9.03
C GLN A 64 -29.17 -1.08 -8.44
N GLU A 65 -29.42 -0.29 -7.42
CA GLU A 65 -28.40 0.51 -6.72
C GLU A 65 -27.36 -0.40 -6.07
N VAL A 66 -27.76 -1.46 -5.38
CA VAL A 66 -26.85 -2.45 -4.77
C VAL A 66 -26.00 -3.16 -5.82
N LYS A 67 -26.59 -3.54 -6.96
CA LYS A 67 -25.83 -4.10 -8.10
C LYS A 67 -24.81 -3.10 -8.63
N THR A 68 -25.18 -1.82 -8.70
CA THR A 68 -24.26 -0.74 -9.14
C THR A 68 -23.14 -0.49 -8.15
N ILE A 69 -23.42 -0.60 -6.84
CA ILE A 69 -22.43 -0.49 -5.77
C ILE A 69 -21.48 -1.68 -5.77
N HIS A 70 -21.98 -2.89 -6.06
CA HIS A 70 -21.15 -4.10 -6.17
C HIS A 70 -20.11 -4.01 -7.31
N ILE A 71 -20.40 -3.26 -8.35
CA ILE A 71 -19.48 -3.05 -9.48
C ILE A 71 -18.34 -2.09 -9.07
N LYS A 72 -18.59 -1.19 -8.13
CA LYS A 72 -17.55 -0.32 -7.57
C LYS A 72 -16.94 -0.98 -6.33
N THR A 73 -16.12 -2.00 -6.55
CA THR A 73 -15.38 -2.63 -5.44
C THR A 73 -14.69 -1.57 -4.62
N ARG A 74 -15.04 -1.52 -3.32
CA ARG A 74 -14.41 -0.60 -2.37
C ARG A 74 -12.89 -0.75 -2.44
N LEU A 75 -12.17 0.37 -2.56
CA LEU A 75 -10.73 0.36 -2.54
C LEU A 75 -10.23 -0.35 -1.27
N HIS A 76 -9.46 -1.43 -1.48
CA HIS A 76 -8.86 -2.17 -0.38
C HIS A 76 -7.37 -1.79 -0.30
N PRO A 77 -6.92 -1.10 0.76
CA PRO A 77 -5.57 -0.55 0.82
C PRO A 77 -4.45 -1.57 0.58
N ARG A 78 -4.58 -2.80 1.11
CA ARG A 78 -3.57 -3.86 0.91
C ARG A 78 -3.31 -4.22 -0.55
N LYS A 79 -4.29 -4.04 -1.43
CA LYS A 79 -4.14 -4.32 -2.86
C LYS A 79 -3.29 -3.27 -3.58
N GLY A 80 -3.05 -2.12 -2.94
CA GLY A 80 -2.18 -1.07 -3.45
C GLY A 80 -0.70 -1.21 -3.05
N PHE A 81 -0.38 -2.16 -2.16
CA PHE A 81 1.00 -2.41 -1.75
C PHE A 81 1.49 -3.69 -2.40
N GLN A 82 2.38 -3.53 -3.36
CA GLN A 82 2.89 -4.61 -4.18
C GLN A 82 4.41 -4.70 -4.03
N GLY A 83 4.96 -5.90 -4.26
CA GLY A 83 6.41 -6.10 -4.23
C GLY A 83 7.10 -5.46 -5.44
N GLY A 84 8.42 -5.32 -5.34
CA GLY A 84 9.25 -4.89 -6.44
C GLY A 84 9.36 -5.94 -7.54
N ARG A 85 9.85 -5.51 -8.69
CA ARG A 85 10.12 -6.40 -9.82
C ARG A 85 11.30 -7.31 -9.48
N THR A 86 11.10 -8.62 -9.66
CA THR A 86 12.14 -9.65 -9.56
C THR A 86 12.05 -10.54 -10.79
N GLU A 87 12.82 -10.23 -11.81
CA GLU A 87 12.84 -11.02 -13.06
C GLU A 87 14.24 -11.08 -13.65
N THR A 88 14.54 -12.16 -14.36
CA THR A 88 15.75 -12.29 -15.15
C THR A 88 15.44 -11.95 -16.62
N ARG A 89 16.29 -11.13 -17.24
CA ARG A 89 16.18 -10.81 -18.68
C ARG A 89 16.79 -11.87 -19.56
N LEU A 90 17.80 -12.57 -19.04
CA LEU A 90 18.54 -13.61 -19.75
C LEU A 90 18.60 -14.84 -18.85
N LEU A 91 18.23 -15.99 -19.39
CA LEU A 91 18.34 -17.27 -18.69
C LEU A 91 19.78 -17.73 -18.56
N LYS A 92 20.65 -17.33 -19.51
CA LYS A 92 22.06 -17.64 -19.54
C LYS A 92 22.83 -16.48 -20.14
N TYR A 93 23.94 -16.12 -19.51
CA TYR A 93 24.90 -15.16 -20.02
C TYR A 93 26.30 -15.80 -20.07
N ASP A 94 26.95 -15.80 -21.23
CA ASP A 94 28.30 -16.29 -21.39
C ASP A 94 29.25 -15.12 -21.66
N ILE A 95 30.12 -14.85 -20.70
CA ILE A 95 31.08 -13.74 -20.76
C ILE A 95 32.00 -13.85 -21.97
N LYS A 96 32.37 -15.09 -22.38
CA LYS A 96 33.34 -15.34 -23.47
C LYS A 96 32.74 -14.99 -24.83
N THR A 97 31.45 -15.20 -25.01
CA THR A 97 30.76 -15.02 -26.29
C THR A 97 29.94 -13.72 -26.35
N SER A 98 29.84 -12.99 -25.23
CA SER A 98 29.05 -11.79 -25.16
C SER A 98 29.63 -10.63 -25.97
N LYS A 99 28.76 -9.96 -26.73
CA LYS A 99 29.06 -8.70 -27.45
C LYS A 99 28.97 -7.45 -26.55
N TYR A 100 28.46 -7.56 -25.30
CA TYR A 100 28.19 -6.44 -24.41
C TYR A 100 29.29 -6.13 -23.39
N GLY A 101 30.42 -6.86 -23.45
CA GLY A 101 31.53 -6.63 -22.56
C GLY A 101 32.12 -7.89 -21.98
N LYS A 102 33.24 -7.76 -21.30
CA LYS A 102 34.04 -8.87 -20.78
C LYS A 102 33.88 -9.15 -19.29
N GLY A 103 32.84 -8.60 -18.64
CA GLY A 103 32.67 -8.75 -17.22
C GLY A 103 31.20 -8.82 -16.79
N LEU A 104 31.00 -9.27 -15.57
CA LEU A 104 29.74 -9.15 -14.83
C LEU A 104 30.04 -8.34 -13.58
N ALA A 105 29.19 -7.35 -13.31
CA ALA A 105 29.16 -6.65 -12.04
C ALA A 105 27.94 -7.17 -11.25
N TYR A 106 28.13 -7.33 -9.96
CA TYR A 106 27.06 -7.58 -9.01
C TYR A 106 26.97 -6.36 -8.09
N ASP A 107 25.92 -5.57 -8.30
CA ASP A 107 25.71 -4.33 -7.58
C ASP A 107 24.53 -4.49 -6.62
N ASP A 108 24.71 -4.04 -5.39
CA ASP A 108 23.65 -3.96 -4.37
C ASP A 108 23.53 -2.53 -3.85
N ILE A 109 22.30 -2.05 -3.70
CA ILE A 109 22.03 -0.75 -3.11
C ILE A 109 21.89 -0.94 -1.59
N CYS A 110 22.98 -0.76 -0.88
CA CYS A 110 23.03 -0.93 0.56
C CYS A 110 21.99 -0.05 1.27
N SER A 111 21.24 -0.68 2.19
CA SER A 111 20.26 0.03 3.05
C SER A 111 19.21 0.84 2.27
N LEU A 112 18.78 0.39 1.09
CA LEU A 112 17.80 1.11 0.27
C LEU A 112 16.51 1.43 1.04
N TYR A 113 15.91 0.46 1.72
CA TYR A 113 14.67 0.69 2.46
C TYR A 113 14.84 1.65 3.64
N PRO A 114 15.86 1.52 4.50
CA PRO A 114 16.15 2.54 5.52
C PRO A 114 16.35 3.93 4.95
N THR A 115 17.04 4.06 3.81
CA THR A 115 17.26 5.35 3.14
C THR A 115 15.95 5.99 2.69
N VAL A 116 15.08 5.21 2.03
CA VAL A 116 13.75 5.69 1.61
C VAL A 116 12.91 6.07 2.82
N ASN A 117 12.88 5.23 3.86
CA ASN A 117 12.15 5.51 5.09
C ASN A 117 12.63 6.77 5.82
N CYS A 118 13.90 7.13 5.67
CA CYS A 118 14.49 8.30 6.31
C CYS A 118 14.29 9.59 5.50
N LYS A 119 14.24 9.50 4.16
CA LYS A 119 14.33 10.67 3.27
C LYS A 119 13.02 11.00 2.54
N ASP A 120 12.09 10.06 2.42
CA ASP A 120 10.86 10.23 1.65
C ASP A 120 9.62 10.58 2.51
N PHE A 121 8.57 11.01 1.82
CA PHE A 121 7.32 11.38 2.45
C PHE A 121 6.43 10.17 2.70
N TYR A 122 5.90 10.08 3.89
CA TYR A 122 4.90 9.10 4.30
C TYR A 122 3.56 9.75 4.65
N PRO A 123 2.43 9.09 4.36
CA PRO A 123 1.11 9.58 4.72
C PRO A 123 0.91 9.57 6.23
N VAL A 124 0.26 10.60 6.77
CA VAL A 124 -0.03 10.74 8.20
C VAL A 124 -1.51 10.95 8.41
N GLY A 125 -2.08 10.20 9.35
CA GLY A 125 -3.50 10.27 9.73
C GLY A 125 -4.39 9.39 8.87
N HIS A 126 -5.68 9.75 8.80
CA HIS A 126 -6.67 9.03 8.00
C HIS A 126 -6.83 9.67 6.63
N PRO A 127 -7.03 8.87 5.57
CA PRO A 127 -7.27 9.39 4.24
C PRO A 127 -8.68 9.98 4.13
N ARG A 128 -8.82 11.02 3.32
CA ARG A 128 -10.10 11.44 2.77
C ARG A 128 -10.46 10.51 1.61
N ILE A 129 -11.62 9.88 1.69
CA ILE A 129 -12.11 8.96 0.67
C ILE A 129 -12.89 9.77 -0.37
N ILE A 130 -12.47 9.70 -1.63
CA ILE A 130 -13.08 10.41 -2.76
C ILE A 130 -13.64 9.37 -3.72
N THR A 131 -14.94 9.44 -4.01
CA THR A 131 -15.67 8.49 -4.87
C THR A 131 -16.32 9.15 -6.09
N SER A 132 -16.25 10.47 -6.18
CA SER A 132 -16.83 11.26 -7.28
C SER A 132 -16.06 12.57 -7.47
N ASN A 133 -16.34 13.29 -8.57
CA ASN A 133 -15.73 14.59 -8.88
C ASN A 133 -14.20 14.55 -8.82
N PHE A 134 -13.61 13.55 -9.46
CA PHE A 134 -12.18 13.37 -9.46
C PHE A 134 -11.46 14.48 -10.22
N GLU A 135 -10.41 14.98 -9.58
CA GLU A 135 -9.41 15.81 -10.23
C GLU A 135 -8.35 14.93 -10.94
N HIS A 136 -7.38 15.56 -11.58
CA HIS A 136 -6.25 14.83 -12.16
C HIS A 136 -5.50 14.07 -11.04
N PHE A 137 -5.14 12.81 -11.30
CA PHE A 137 -4.57 11.91 -10.28
C PHE A 137 -3.28 12.46 -9.64
N SER A 138 -2.51 13.30 -10.35
CA SER A 138 -1.28 13.92 -9.83
C SER A 138 -1.50 14.85 -8.64
N LYS A 139 -2.74 15.32 -8.41
CA LYS A 139 -3.09 16.13 -7.23
C LYS A 139 -3.27 15.30 -5.96
N TYR A 140 -3.33 13.99 -6.08
CA TYR A 140 -3.53 13.12 -4.94
C TYR A 140 -2.21 12.57 -4.42
N PHE A 141 -2.17 12.35 -3.10
CA PHE A 141 -1.12 11.63 -2.42
C PHE A 141 -1.75 10.47 -1.64
N GLY A 142 -1.51 9.24 -2.05
CA GLY A 142 -2.11 8.05 -1.44
C GLY A 142 -2.42 6.94 -2.44
N LEU A 143 -3.57 6.28 -2.27
CA LEU A 143 -3.97 5.13 -3.07
C LEU A 143 -5.06 5.51 -4.06
N ILE A 144 -4.91 5.09 -5.30
CA ILE A 144 -5.85 5.39 -6.39
C ILE A 144 -6.27 4.09 -7.05
N GLN A 145 -7.57 3.82 -7.03
CA GLN A 145 -8.19 2.75 -7.78
C GLN A 145 -8.60 3.29 -9.14
N CYS A 146 -7.99 2.78 -10.19
CA CYS A 146 -8.21 3.30 -11.53
C CYS A 146 -8.03 2.25 -12.63
N LYS A 147 -8.41 2.64 -13.83
CA LYS A 147 -8.16 1.94 -15.08
C LYS A 147 -7.08 2.70 -15.86
N VAL A 148 -6.06 1.98 -16.30
CA VAL A 148 -4.88 2.56 -16.94
C VAL A 148 -4.59 1.87 -18.26
N ALA A 149 -4.25 2.61 -19.29
CA ALA A 149 -3.82 2.08 -20.58
C ALA A 149 -2.28 2.12 -20.66
N PRO A 150 -1.60 0.96 -20.74
CA PRO A 150 -0.17 0.90 -21.03
C PRO A 150 0.15 1.35 -22.46
N PRO A 151 1.30 1.99 -22.72
CA PRO A 151 1.75 2.31 -24.06
C PRO A 151 2.08 1.03 -24.86
N LYS A 152 2.08 1.11 -26.19
CA LYS A 152 2.41 -0.04 -27.06
C LYS A 152 3.92 -0.26 -27.21
N ASN A 153 4.71 0.79 -27.07
CA ASN A 153 6.13 0.80 -27.47
C ASN A 153 7.07 0.62 -26.25
N LEU A 154 6.56 0.25 -25.09
CA LEU A 154 7.38 0.01 -23.91
C LEU A 154 7.81 -1.45 -23.87
N THR A 155 9.09 -1.69 -23.58
CA THR A 155 9.63 -3.05 -23.46
C THR A 155 9.28 -3.70 -22.12
N ASN A 156 9.30 -2.89 -21.05
CA ASN A 156 9.03 -3.35 -19.69
C ASN A 156 7.89 -2.55 -19.09
N GLY A 157 6.87 -3.24 -18.58
CA GLY A 157 5.78 -2.58 -17.85
C GLY A 157 6.27 -1.90 -16.57
N VAL A 158 5.60 -0.84 -16.14
CA VAL A 158 5.95 -0.08 -14.92
C VAL A 158 5.05 -0.48 -13.76
N LEU A 159 3.74 -0.64 -14.03
CA LEU A 159 2.77 -0.89 -12.98
C LEU A 159 2.66 -2.39 -12.64
N PRO A 160 2.77 -2.74 -11.36
CA PRO A 160 2.53 -4.09 -10.87
C PRO A 160 1.04 -4.48 -10.96
N LEU A 161 0.78 -5.74 -11.26
CA LEU A 161 -0.56 -6.32 -11.25
C LEU A 161 -0.49 -7.79 -10.85
N HIS A 162 -1.37 -8.21 -9.93
CA HIS A 162 -1.53 -9.62 -9.63
C HIS A 162 -2.44 -10.28 -10.67
N VAL A 163 -1.89 -11.24 -11.39
CA VAL A 163 -2.60 -12.02 -12.41
C VAL A 163 -2.39 -13.51 -12.10
N ASN A 164 -3.49 -14.25 -11.96
CA ASN A 164 -3.44 -15.69 -11.67
C ASN A 164 -2.54 -16.04 -10.46
N GLY A 165 -2.58 -15.21 -9.41
CA GLY A 165 -1.80 -15.41 -8.19
C GLY A 165 -0.31 -15.01 -8.27
N LYS A 166 0.14 -14.49 -9.42
CA LYS A 166 1.53 -14.04 -9.63
C LYS A 166 1.60 -12.52 -9.75
N LEU A 167 2.63 -11.91 -9.18
CA LEU A 167 2.94 -10.51 -9.41
C LEU A 167 3.63 -10.38 -10.78
N MET A 168 3.03 -9.58 -11.64
CA MET A 168 3.50 -9.31 -13.00
C MET A 168 3.52 -7.81 -13.27
N PHE A 169 4.23 -7.40 -14.34
CA PHE A 169 4.25 -6.02 -14.83
C PHE A 169 3.81 -6.00 -16.31
N PRO A 170 2.52 -6.30 -16.57
CA PRO A 170 2.06 -6.52 -17.93
C PRO A 170 1.85 -5.21 -18.69
N LEU A 171 2.01 -5.28 -20.02
CA LEU A 171 1.61 -4.23 -20.96
C LEU A 171 0.25 -4.51 -21.61
N CYS A 172 -0.35 -5.65 -21.29
CA CYS A 172 -1.67 -6.07 -21.72
C CYS A 172 -2.26 -7.01 -20.69
N ARG A 173 -3.44 -6.64 -20.14
CA ARG A 173 -4.15 -7.48 -19.16
C ARG A 173 -4.53 -8.82 -19.79
N THR A 174 -5.18 -8.81 -20.94
CA THR A 174 -5.67 -10.04 -21.60
C THR A 174 -4.54 -11.01 -21.95
N CYS A 175 -3.40 -10.51 -22.45
CA CYS A 175 -2.24 -11.37 -22.68
C CYS A 175 -1.73 -12.00 -21.38
N ALA A 176 -1.70 -11.24 -20.29
CA ALA A 176 -1.22 -11.75 -19.01
C ALA A 176 -2.18 -12.79 -18.41
N GLU A 177 -3.50 -12.54 -18.46
CA GLU A 177 -4.52 -13.47 -17.99
C GLU A 177 -4.51 -14.79 -18.77
N ASN A 178 -4.34 -14.72 -20.10
CA ASN A 178 -4.33 -15.87 -20.99
C ASN A 178 -2.93 -16.50 -21.19
N GLN A 179 -1.90 -15.95 -20.56
CA GLN A 179 -0.50 -16.36 -20.72
C GLN A 179 -0.06 -16.40 -22.21
N GLN A 180 -0.55 -15.44 -22.98
CA GLN A 180 -0.29 -15.37 -24.41
C GLN A 180 1.18 -15.02 -24.69
N ILE A 181 1.83 -15.83 -25.53
CA ILE A 181 3.23 -15.63 -25.95
C ILE A 181 3.30 -14.89 -27.29
N GLU A 182 2.25 -14.97 -28.10
CA GLU A 182 2.19 -14.37 -29.42
C GLU A 182 2.09 -12.84 -29.38
N VAL A 183 2.32 -12.21 -30.53
CA VAL A 183 2.21 -10.75 -30.68
C VAL A 183 0.83 -10.26 -30.27
N CYS A 184 0.80 -9.31 -29.34
CA CYS A 184 -0.43 -8.72 -28.83
C CYS A 184 -1.16 -7.89 -29.91
N ARG A 185 -2.39 -8.28 -30.26
CA ARG A 185 -3.28 -7.57 -31.17
C ARG A 185 -4.49 -6.95 -30.46
N HIS A 186 -4.51 -6.99 -29.13
CA HIS A 186 -5.62 -6.50 -28.31
C HIS A 186 -5.84 -4.99 -28.47
N SER A 187 -7.09 -4.59 -28.42
CA SER A 187 -7.53 -3.19 -28.35
C SER A 187 -7.03 -2.49 -27.09
N GLN A 188 -7.12 -1.17 -27.03
CA GLN A 188 -6.77 -0.43 -25.82
C GLN A 188 -7.60 -0.87 -24.62
N GLU A 189 -8.87 -1.16 -24.82
CA GLU A 189 -9.79 -1.62 -23.78
C GLU A 189 -9.34 -2.95 -23.18
N GLU A 190 -9.05 -3.94 -24.01
CA GLU A 190 -8.59 -5.27 -23.60
C GLU A 190 -7.20 -5.25 -22.96
N ARG A 191 -6.34 -4.31 -23.39
CA ARG A 191 -5.00 -4.12 -22.81
C ARG A 191 -5.03 -3.40 -21.48
N SER A 192 -6.07 -2.63 -21.20
CA SER A 192 -6.14 -1.78 -20.02
C SER A 192 -6.05 -2.57 -18.73
N LEU A 193 -5.21 -2.07 -17.82
CA LEU A 193 -5.03 -2.60 -16.48
C LEU A 193 -6.06 -1.96 -15.54
N TYR A 194 -6.61 -2.76 -14.65
CA TYR A 194 -7.49 -2.30 -13.59
C TYR A 194 -6.88 -2.70 -12.25
N GLY A 195 -6.61 -1.71 -11.39
CA GLY A 195 -5.93 -1.98 -10.13
C GLY A 195 -5.99 -0.81 -9.15
N ILE A 196 -5.23 -0.99 -8.09
CA ILE A 196 -4.99 0.03 -7.07
C ILE A 196 -3.49 0.25 -7.02
N TRP A 197 -3.07 1.50 -7.16
CA TRP A 197 -1.66 1.88 -7.13
C TRP A 197 -1.46 3.09 -6.23
N VAL A 198 -0.23 3.26 -5.76
CA VAL A 198 0.18 4.47 -5.07
C VAL A 198 0.28 5.62 -6.08
N SER A 199 -0.06 6.83 -5.67
CA SER A 199 0.00 8.02 -6.53
C SER A 199 1.36 8.21 -7.20
N GLU A 200 2.45 7.89 -6.50
CA GLU A 200 3.82 8.02 -7.03
C GLU A 200 4.10 7.00 -8.15
N GLU A 201 3.58 5.75 -8.02
CA GLU A 201 3.67 4.75 -9.10
C GLU A 201 2.92 5.21 -10.36
N LEU A 202 1.76 5.85 -10.19
CA LEU A 202 0.98 6.37 -11.32
C LEU A 202 1.68 7.56 -12.01
N LYS A 203 2.36 8.44 -11.26
CA LYS A 203 3.18 9.51 -11.82
C LYS A 203 4.32 8.94 -12.66
N GLN A 204 5.04 7.97 -12.09
CA GLN A 204 6.10 7.28 -12.83
C GLN A 204 5.58 6.54 -14.07
N ALA A 205 4.39 5.96 -13.98
CA ALA A 205 3.74 5.32 -15.13
C ALA A 205 3.39 6.35 -16.23
N GLU A 206 2.84 7.51 -15.86
CA GLU A 206 2.53 8.60 -16.81
C GLU A 206 3.78 9.07 -17.55
N GLU A 207 4.89 9.27 -16.85
CA GLU A 207 6.19 9.63 -17.44
C GLU A 207 6.67 8.58 -18.45
N ASN A 208 6.26 7.32 -18.26
CA ASN A 208 6.54 6.22 -19.19
C ASN A 208 5.43 6.00 -20.24
N GLY A 209 4.53 6.96 -20.40
CA GLY A 209 3.52 6.96 -21.47
C GLY A 209 2.23 6.20 -21.16
N TYR A 210 2.00 5.79 -19.91
CA TYR A 210 0.70 5.28 -19.50
C TYR A 210 -0.33 6.40 -19.44
N LYS A 211 -1.60 6.04 -19.66
CA LYS A 211 -2.73 6.97 -19.56
C LYS A 211 -3.74 6.47 -18.54
N VAL A 212 -4.04 7.26 -17.53
CA VAL A 212 -5.16 6.99 -16.63
C VAL A 212 -6.45 7.29 -17.36
N LEU A 213 -7.25 6.25 -17.61
CA LEU A 213 -8.49 6.34 -18.38
C LEU A 213 -9.68 6.70 -17.49
N GLN A 214 -9.72 6.13 -16.28
CA GLN A 214 -10.83 6.32 -15.35
C GLN A 214 -10.36 6.11 -13.91
N ILE A 215 -10.80 6.99 -13.00
CA ILE A 215 -10.61 6.84 -11.57
C ILE A 215 -11.94 6.38 -10.95
N PHE A 216 -11.88 5.46 -9.99
CA PHE A 216 -13.06 4.90 -9.32
C PHE A 216 -13.14 5.28 -7.86
N CYS A 217 -11.98 5.33 -7.17
CA CYS A 217 -11.89 5.69 -5.77
C CYS A 217 -10.48 6.18 -5.46
N VAL A 218 -10.37 7.14 -4.57
CA VAL A 218 -9.10 7.67 -4.09
C VAL A 218 -9.11 7.71 -2.57
N HIS A 219 -8.05 7.19 -1.95
CA HIS A 219 -7.73 7.44 -0.55
C HIS A 219 -6.62 8.49 -0.50
N HIS A 220 -7.02 9.76 -0.38
CA HIS A 220 -6.11 10.90 -0.38
C HIS A 220 -5.68 11.27 1.04
N PHE A 221 -4.38 11.37 1.27
CA PHE A 221 -3.81 11.86 2.53
C PHE A 221 -3.38 13.32 2.37
N GLU A 222 -4.03 14.22 3.09
CA GLU A 222 -3.71 15.65 3.06
C GLU A 222 -2.41 15.95 3.80
N ARG A 223 -2.11 15.16 4.83
CA ARG A 223 -0.89 15.30 5.62
C ARG A 223 0.14 14.25 5.25
N LYS A 224 1.39 14.70 5.15
CA LYS A 224 2.56 13.85 4.90
C LYS A 224 3.73 14.31 5.77
N SER A 225 4.59 13.38 6.15
CA SER A 225 5.79 13.67 6.94
C SER A 225 6.99 12.91 6.40
N LYS A 226 8.18 13.52 6.47
CA LYS A 226 9.47 12.86 6.27
C LYS A 226 10.04 12.29 7.58
N ASP A 227 9.52 12.74 8.71
CA ASP A 227 10.11 12.43 10.02
C ASP A 227 9.52 11.17 10.66
N LEU A 228 8.55 10.52 9.99
CA LEU A 228 7.82 9.40 10.57
C LEU A 228 8.73 8.26 11.05
N PHE A 229 9.76 7.95 10.27
CA PHE A 229 10.72 6.89 10.58
C PHE A 229 12.15 7.41 10.76
N ALA A 230 12.42 8.69 10.42
CA ALA A 230 13.77 9.24 10.36
C ALA A 230 14.54 9.09 11.67
N ASN A 231 13.93 9.47 12.80
CA ASN A 231 14.57 9.37 14.11
C ASN A 231 14.89 7.93 14.51
N TYR A 232 13.96 7.00 14.25
CA TYR A 232 14.17 5.58 14.49
C TYR A 232 15.37 5.07 13.67
N ILE A 233 15.34 5.28 12.35
CA ILE A 233 16.41 4.82 11.45
C ILE A 233 17.76 5.42 11.84
N LYS A 234 17.84 6.74 12.07
CA LYS A 234 19.09 7.42 12.43
C LYS A 234 19.65 6.93 13.75
N THR A 235 18.81 6.65 14.74
CA THR A 235 19.25 6.11 16.02
C THR A 235 19.90 4.75 15.86
N PHE A 236 19.24 3.80 15.16
CA PHE A 236 19.82 2.48 14.92
C PHE A 236 21.05 2.54 14.01
N PHE A 237 21.04 3.40 12.99
CA PHE A 237 22.19 3.57 12.12
C PHE A 237 23.40 4.12 12.88
N LYS A 238 23.21 5.09 13.79
CA LYS A 238 24.26 5.56 14.70
C LYS A 238 24.85 4.39 15.49
N HIS A 239 24.02 3.60 16.16
CA HIS A 239 24.49 2.45 16.94
C HIS A 239 25.21 1.41 16.08
N LYS A 240 24.73 1.16 14.86
CA LYS A 240 25.39 0.27 13.91
C LYS A 240 26.78 0.75 13.52
N LEU A 241 26.93 2.05 13.22
CA LEU A 241 28.23 2.65 12.89
C LEU A 241 29.20 2.53 14.06
N LEU A 242 28.78 2.91 15.27
CA LEU A 242 29.61 2.86 16.47
C LEU A 242 30.02 1.42 16.88
N ALA A 243 29.17 0.42 16.53
CA ALA A 243 29.43 -0.99 16.82
C ALA A 243 30.15 -1.73 15.69
N SER A 244 30.43 -1.06 14.57
CA SER A 244 31.12 -1.66 13.42
C SER A 244 32.61 -1.77 13.65
N GLU A 245 33.22 -2.84 13.15
CA GLU A 245 34.66 -2.99 13.12
C GLU A 245 35.26 -1.93 12.20
N ARG A 246 36.34 -1.35 12.65
CA ARG A 246 37.14 -0.37 11.87
C ARG A 246 38.36 -1.08 11.29
N PRO A 247 38.83 -0.71 10.07
CA PRO A 247 40.05 -1.25 9.53
C PRO A 247 41.24 -0.97 10.47
N PRO A 248 42.11 -1.97 10.74
CA PRO A 248 43.22 -1.80 11.65
C PRO A 248 44.25 -0.74 11.20
N GLU A 249 44.31 -0.49 9.88
CA GLU A 249 45.22 0.49 9.26
C GLU A 249 44.58 1.89 9.18
N GLU A 250 43.34 2.09 9.63
CA GLU A 250 42.65 3.37 9.53
C GLU A 250 43.32 4.42 10.41
N THR A 251 43.72 5.53 9.79
CA THR A 251 44.31 6.67 10.48
C THR A 251 43.24 7.51 11.18
N ASP A 252 43.69 8.28 12.18
CA ASP A 252 42.82 9.25 12.89
C ASP A 252 42.22 10.29 11.94
N GLU A 253 42.97 10.71 10.89
CA GLU A 253 42.49 11.64 9.88
C GLU A 253 41.39 11.04 8.99
N GLU A 254 41.48 9.76 8.65
CA GLU A 254 40.44 9.07 7.90
C GLU A 254 39.16 8.88 8.72
N LEU A 255 39.30 8.57 10.00
CA LEU A 255 38.17 8.53 10.92
C LEU A 255 37.50 9.91 11.08
N ASP A 256 38.26 10.99 11.18
CA ASP A 256 37.69 12.33 11.23
C ASP A 256 36.91 12.69 9.98
N LYS A 257 37.45 12.39 8.80
CA LYS A 257 36.74 12.57 7.52
C LYS A 257 35.43 11.77 7.47
N PHE A 258 35.47 10.52 7.90
CA PHE A 258 34.27 9.67 7.96
C PHE A 258 33.22 10.29 8.89
N ILE A 259 33.59 10.75 10.08
CA ILE A 259 32.68 11.39 11.04
C ILE A 259 32.04 12.64 10.42
N GLU A 260 32.87 13.49 9.76
CA GLU A 260 32.38 14.69 9.07
C GLU A 260 31.40 14.35 7.92
N GLU A 261 31.69 13.33 7.13
CA GLU A 261 30.82 12.89 6.04
C GLU A 261 29.46 12.37 6.59
N VAL A 262 29.47 11.52 7.62
CA VAL A 262 28.26 11.04 8.27
C VAL A 262 27.44 12.20 8.83
N LYS A 263 28.08 13.17 9.47
CA LYS A 263 27.41 14.39 9.96
C LYS A 263 26.80 15.19 8.82
N LYS A 264 27.53 15.38 7.74
CA LYS A 264 27.14 16.19 6.58
C LYS A 264 25.97 15.55 5.82
N PHE A 265 26.04 14.23 5.53
CA PHE A 265 25.08 13.56 4.66
C PHE A 265 23.87 12.97 5.41
N GLU A 266 24.09 12.49 6.65
CA GLU A 266 23.03 11.83 7.42
C GLU A 266 22.54 12.66 8.62
N GLY A 267 23.28 13.72 8.99
CA GLY A 267 22.96 14.58 10.14
C GLY A 267 23.10 13.84 11.47
N ILE A 268 24.05 12.90 11.56
CA ILE A 268 24.32 12.09 12.75
C ILE A 268 25.64 12.53 13.34
N ASP A 269 25.64 12.96 14.62
CA ASP A 269 26.86 13.28 15.36
C ASP A 269 27.45 12.00 15.95
N LEU A 270 28.70 11.71 15.59
CA LEU A 270 29.52 10.63 16.13
C LEU A 270 30.70 11.21 16.90
N GLN A 271 31.14 10.54 17.98
CA GLN A 271 32.34 10.88 18.74
C GLN A 271 33.33 9.71 18.63
N LYS A 272 34.63 10.00 18.50
CA LYS A 272 35.67 8.97 18.36
C LYS A 272 35.66 7.95 19.51
N GLU A 273 35.41 8.45 20.69
CA GLU A 273 35.46 7.66 21.95
C GLU A 273 34.29 6.63 22.02
N ASP A 274 33.24 6.86 21.28
CA ASP A 274 32.04 5.99 21.29
C ASP A 274 32.20 4.74 20.42
N PHE A 275 33.20 4.69 19.53
CA PHE A 275 33.43 3.55 18.66
C PHE A 275 33.92 2.33 19.48
N LYS A 276 33.07 1.32 19.59
CA LYS A 276 33.39 0.07 20.28
C LYS A 276 32.82 -1.09 19.47
N PHE A 277 33.68 -1.88 18.87
CA PHE A 277 33.27 -3.05 18.10
C PHE A 277 32.39 -3.98 18.95
N ASN A 278 31.18 -4.21 18.47
CA ASN A 278 30.20 -5.09 19.09
C ASN A 278 29.37 -5.81 18.00
N PRO A 279 29.78 -7.01 17.61
CA PRO A 279 29.13 -7.76 16.51
C PRO A 279 27.66 -8.09 16.81
N GLY A 280 27.31 -8.30 18.07
CA GLY A 280 25.92 -8.56 18.50
C GLY A 280 25.05 -7.31 18.28
N LEU A 281 25.47 -6.16 18.73
CA LEU A 281 24.75 -4.90 18.54
C LEU A 281 24.65 -4.52 17.05
N ARG A 282 25.74 -4.68 16.30
CA ARG A 282 25.77 -4.44 14.85
C ARG A 282 24.74 -5.28 14.10
N SER A 283 24.56 -6.56 14.49
CA SER A 283 23.61 -7.46 13.82
C SER A 283 22.15 -7.16 14.16
N VAL A 284 21.88 -6.55 15.31
CA VAL A 284 20.52 -6.14 15.72
C VAL A 284 20.14 -4.81 15.10
N CYS A 285 21.08 -3.91 14.89
CA CYS A 285 20.89 -2.63 14.23
C CYS A 285 20.99 -2.74 12.71
#